data_3a463f34812c9c20c9087f31f41b70d9
#
_entry.id   3a463f34812c9c20c9087f31f41b70d9
#
_cell.length_a   1.000
_cell.length_b   1.000
_cell.length_c   1.000
_cell.angle_alpha   90.00
_cell.angle_beta   90.00
_cell.angle_gamma   90.00
#
_symmetry.space_group_name_H-M   'P 1'
#
loop_
_entity.id
_entity.type
_entity.pdbx_description
1 polymer ?
#
loop_
_entity_poly.entity_id
_entity_poly.type
_entity_poly.pdbx_seq_one_letter_code
_entity_poly.pdbx_strand_id
1 'polypeptide(L)'
;MVDLDAAFLFKGAPNDQCQAPHMGYVLKGKYGMRTADGVEEVYEAGDAFFVGPGHTPITFAGCEIVYFTRTEEANRELPVAMANLMKYMQEQGMDVPAAPRPSSQLGED
;
A
#
# COMPACT_ATOMS: atom_id res chain seq x y z
N MET A 1 -1.29 -13.91 9.10
CA MET A 1 -1.20 -13.21 7.79
C MET A 1 -0.36 -14.05 6.84
N VAL A 2 -0.77 -14.19 5.62
CA VAL A 2 -0.01 -14.89 4.57
C VAL A 2 0.71 -13.87 3.71
N ASP A 3 1.71 -14.34 2.98
CA ASP A 3 2.37 -13.52 1.97
C ASP A 3 1.38 -13.20 0.86
N LEU A 4 1.39 -11.95 0.39
CA LEU A 4 0.39 -11.49 -0.55
C LEU A 4 0.99 -10.51 -1.55
N ASP A 5 0.80 -10.81 -2.83
CA ASP A 5 1.04 -9.82 -3.88
C ASP A 5 -0.18 -8.88 -3.86
N ALA A 6 0.03 -7.66 -3.40
CA ALA A 6 -1.04 -6.71 -3.20
C ALA A 6 -1.27 -5.80 -4.41
N ALA A 7 -0.82 -6.21 -5.60
CA ALA A 7 -1.04 -5.45 -6.82
C ALA A 7 -2.52 -5.18 -7.09
N PHE A 8 -3.40 -6.09 -6.67
CA PHE A 8 -4.85 -5.94 -6.88
C PHE A 8 -5.41 -4.68 -6.23
N LEU A 9 -4.74 -4.12 -5.22
CA LEU A 9 -5.19 -2.89 -4.56
C LEU A 9 -5.24 -1.70 -5.52
N PHE A 10 -4.44 -1.74 -6.57
CA PHE A 10 -4.31 -0.61 -7.49
C PHE A 10 -5.00 -0.83 -8.82
N LYS A 11 -5.84 -1.86 -8.92
CA LYS A 11 -6.64 -2.06 -10.11
C LYS A 11 -7.58 -0.87 -10.31
N GLY A 12 -7.53 -0.26 -11.49
CA GLY A 12 -8.28 0.95 -11.80
C GLY A 12 -7.49 2.24 -11.63
N ALA A 13 -6.34 2.19 -10.96
CA ALA A 13 -5.39 3.31 -10.92
C ALA A 13 -4.62 3.37 -12.25
N PRO A 14 -3.92 4.49 -12.55
CA PRO A 14 -3.15 4.56 -13.78
C PRO A 14 -2.16 3.39 -13.91
N ASN A 15 -2.24 2.65 -15.02
CA ASN A 15 -1.47 1.43 -15.27
C ASN A 15 -1.64 0.35 -14.20
N ASP A 16 -2.73 0.40 -13.43
CA ASP A 16 -3.01 -0.50 -12.31
C ASP A 16 -1.87 -0.52 -11.28
N GLN A 17 -1.24 0.62 -11.08
CA GLN A 17 -0.12 0.81 -10.16
C GLN A 17 -0.34 2.04 -9.29
N CYS A 18 0.27 2.04 -8.10
CA CYS A 18 0.29 3.22 -7.24
C CYS A 18 1.23 4.27 -7.84
N GLN A 19 0.73 5.47 -8.06
CA GLN A 19 1.52 6.55 -8.65
C GLN A 19 2.10 7.49 -7.59
N ALA A 20 1.80 7.27 -6.32
CA ALA A 20 2.32 8.11 -5.24
C ALA A 20 3.70 7.60 -4.79
N PRO A 21 4.73 8.46 -4.78
CA PRO A 21 6.01 8.03 -4.22
C PRO A 21 5.91 7.87 -2.71
N HIS A 22 6.64 6.90 -2.17
CA HIS A 22 6.68 6.64 -0.74
C HIS A 22 8.11 6.56 -0.25
N MET A 23 8.32 6.99 0.99
CA MET A 23 9.56 6.83 1.73
C MET A 23 9.22 6.09 3.01
N GLY A 24 9.95 5.07 3.38
CA GLY A 24 9.59 4.27 4.54
C GLY A 24 10.72 3.51 5.19
N TYR A 25 10.34 2.74 6.21
CA TYR A 25 11.26 1.95 7.03
C TYR A 25 10.57 0.66 7.45
N VAL A 26 11.26 -0.46 7.36
CA VAL A 26 10.74 -1.77 7.77
C VAL A 26 11.06 -1.99 9.24
N LEU A 27 10.01 -2.14 10.06
CA LEU A 27 10.14 -2.36 11.49
C LEU A 27 10.31 -3.84 11.82
N LYS A 28 9.58 -4.71 11.14
CA LYS A 28 9.63 -6.16 11.33
C LYS A 28 9.44 -6.88 10.02
N GLY A 29 10.09 -8.04 9.89
CA GLY A 29 9.90 -8.92 8.76
C GLY A 29 10.44 -8.38 7.48
N LYS A 30 9.70 -8.60 6.39
CA LYS A 30 10.09 -8.18 5.04
C LYS A 30 8.93 -7.49 4.36
N TYR A 31 9.24 -6.58 3.46
CA TYR A 31 8.29 -5.88 2.63
C TYR A 31 8.86 -5.72 1.25
N GLY A 32 8.04 -5.87 0.22
CA GLY A 32 8.51 -5.80 -1.15
C GLY A 32 7.72 -4.84 -2.01
N MET A 33 8.33 -4.47 -3.13
CA MET A 33 7.71 -3.65 -4.17
C MET A 33 8.06 -4.21 -5.53
N ARG A 34 7.10 -4.16 -6.43
CA ARG A 34 7.35 -4.38 -7.86
C ARG A 34 7.31 -3.01 -8.51
N THR A 35 8.41 -2.63 -9.16
CA THR A 35 8.53 -1.32 -9.80
C THR A 35 7.83 -1.29 -11.15
N ALA A 36 7.74 -0.10 -11.77
CA ALA A 36 7.03 0.08 -13.05
C ALA A 36 7.62 -0.78 -14.17
N ASP A 37 8.91 -1.06 -14.13
CA ASP A 37 9.60 -1.92 -15.11
C ASP A 37 9.60 -3.40 -14.75
N GLY A 38 8.83 -3.78 -13.71
CA GLY A 38 8.67 -5.18 -13.34
C GLY A 38 9.74 -5.74 -12.42
N VAL A 39 10.67 -4.92 -11.97
CA VAL A 39 11.71 -5.36 -11.04
C VAL A 39 11.13 -5.45 -9.63
N GLU A 40 11.39 -6.57 -8.95
CA GLU A 40 10.97 -6.76 -7.57
C GLU A 40 12.12 -6.43 -6.63
N GLU A 41 11.83 -5.63 -5.61
CA GLU A 41 12.77 -5.30 -4.55
C GLU A 41 12.19 -5.77 -3.22
N VAL A 42 13.04 -6.33 -2.35
CA VAL A 42 12.62 -6.79 -1.03
C VAL A 42 13.48 -6.08 0.02
N TYR A 43 12.80 -5.53 1.01
CA TYR A 43 13.43 -4.82 2.12
C TYR A 43 13.22 -5.62 3.40
N GLU A 44 14.22 -5.62 4.27
CA GLU A 44 14.19 -6.35 5.54
C GLU A 44 14.13 -5.37 6.71
N ALA A 45 13.83 -5.90 7.91
CA ALA A 45 13.80 -5.09 9.12
C ALA A 45 15.10 -4.31 9.27
N GLY A 46 14.98 -3.01 9.50
CA GLY A 46 16.12 -2.10 9.59
C GLY A 46 16.43 -1.36 8.28
N ASP A 47 15.79 -1.72 7.18
CA ASP A 47 16.01 -1.05 5.90
C ASP A 47 15.06 0.15 5.76
N ALA A 48 15.64 1.27 5.32
CA ALA A 48 14.87 2.39 4.81
C ALA A 48 14.70 2.22 3.31
N PHE A 49 13.56 2.63 2.77
CA PHE A 49 13.32 2.49 1.34
C PHE A 49 12.65 3.74 0.77
N PHE A 50 12.83 3.92 -0.52
CA PHE A 50 12.12 4.92 -1.30
C PHE A 50 11.63 4.25 -2.59
N VAL A 51 10.37 4.48 -2.92
CA VAL A 51 9.79 4.00 -4.18
C VAL A 51 9.14 5.16 -4.90
N GLY A 52 9.39 5.23 -6.20
CA GLY A 52 8.82 6.25 -7.07
C GLY A 52 7.44 5.85 -7.59
N PRO A 53 6.84 6.68 -8.44
CA PRO A 53 5.55 6.37 -9.05
C PRO A 53 5.59 5.08 -9.87
N GLY A 54 4.45 4.38 -9.93
CA GLY A 54 4.33 3.20 -10.77
C GLY A 54 4.81 1.93 -10.10
N HIS A 55 4.38 1.69 -8.87
CA HIS A 55 4.75 0.48 -8.13
C HIS A 55 3.53 -0.25 -7.59
N THR A 56 3.71 -1.52 -7.24
CA THR A 56 2.72 -2.31 -6.51
C THR A 56 3.40 -3.01 -5.34
N PRO A 57 2.72 -3.10 -4.17
CA PRO A 57 3.34 -3.70 -3.00
C PRO A 57 3.21 -5.22 -2.96
N ILE A 58 4.18 -5.85 -2.32
CA ILE A 58 4.16 -7.28 -1.99
C ILE A 58 4.35 -7.37 -0.49
N THR A 59 3.36 -7.92 0.21
CA THR A 59 3.43 -8.03 1.67
C THR A 59 3.83 -9.45 2.07
N PHE A 60 4.64 -9.55 3.12
CA PHE A 60 5.04 -10.83 3.70
C PHE A 60 4.42 -10.97 5.07
N ALA A 61 4.11 -12.20 5.46
CA ALA A 61 3.45 -12.46 6.74
C ALA A 61 4.24 -11.87 7.89
N GLY A 62 3.54 -11.17 8.78
CA GLY A 62 4.15 -10.57 9.97
C GLY A 62 4.94 -9.30 9.74
N CYS A 63 4.93 -8.75 8.53
CA CYS A 63 5.67 -7.51 8.28
C CYS A 63 4.99 -6.32 8.96
N GLU A 64 5.81 -5.40 9.46
CA GLU A 64 5.38 -4.11 9.96
C GLU A 64 6.26 -3.05 9.33
N ILE A 65 5.63 -2.06 8.75
CA ILE A 65 6.33 -0.95 8.09
C ILE A 65 5.72 0.37 8.51
N VAL A 66 6.50 1.42 8.39
CA VAL A 66 6.01 2.79 8.42
C VAL A 66 6.44 3.45 7.12
N TYR A 67 5.53 4.20 6.50
CA TYR A 67 5.91 4.95 5.33
C TYR A 67 5.21 6.31 5.31
N PHE A 68 5.80 7.21 4.55
CA PHE A 68 5.33 8.60 4.44
C PHE A 68 4.95 8.88 3.01
N THR A 69 3.78 9.48 2.83
CA THR A 69 3.25 9.86 1.53
C THR A 69 2.70 11.27 1.65
N ARG A 70 2.86 12.07 0.62
CA ARG A 70 2.26 13.41 0.62
C ARG A 70 0.74 13.28 0.70
N THR A 71 0.12 14.15 1.49
CA THR A 71 -1.32 14.10 1.76
C THR A 71 -2.16 14.11 0.48
N GLU A 72 -1.82 14.96 -0.47
CA GLU A 72 -2.58 15.06 -1.73
C GLU A 72 -2.54 13.76 -2.51
N GLU A 73 -1.39 13.11 -2.53
CA GLU A 73 -1.22 11.84 -3.23
C GLU A 73 -1.92 10.70 -2.52
N ALA A 74 -1.87 10.68 -1.18
CA ALA A 74 -2.59 9.70 -0.38
C ALA A 74 -4.10 9.83 -0.60
N ASN A 75 -4.63 11.04 -0.63
CA ASN A 75 -6.06 11.28 -0.85
C ASN A 75 -6.51 10.84 -2.25
N ARG A 76 -5.63 10.86 -3.22
CA ARG A 76 -5.93 10.40 -4.57
C ARG A 76 -5.88 8.88 -4.69
N GLU A 77 -4.86 8.26 -4.09
CA GLU A 77 -4.61 6.81 -4.24
C GLU A 77 -5.38 5.95 -3.25
N LEU A 78 -5.58 6.44 -2.03
CA LEU A 78 -6.19 5.66 -0.96
C LEU A 78 -7.60 5.18 -1.28
N PRO A 79 -8.50 6.00 -1.88
CA PRO A 79 -9.84 5.50 -2.19
C PRO A 79 -9.85 4.30 -3.14
N VAL A 80 -8.95 4.27 -4.12
CA VAL A 80 -8.85 3.13 -5.05
C VAL A 80 -8.39 1.89 -4.30
N ALA A 81 -7.32 2.00 -3.51
CA ALA A 81 -6.78 0.89 -2.76
C ALA A 81 -7.78 0.35 -1.75
N MET A 82 -8.47 1.23 -1.03
CA MET A 82 -9.43 0.81 -0.01
C MET A 82 -10.66 0.13 -0.62
N ALA A 83 -11.16 0.64 -1.75
CA ALA A 83 -12.29 0.00 -2.44
C ALA A 83 -11.92 -1.42 -2.87
N ASN A 84 -10.73 -1.60 -3.41
CA ASN A 84 -10.26 -2.92 -3.84
C ASN A 84 -10.01 -3.86 -2.65
N LEU A 85 -9.50 -3.32 -1.54
CA LEU A 85 -9.30 -4.12 -0.33
C LEU A 85 -10.62 -4.59 0.25
N MET A 86 -11.62 -3.71 0.33
CA MET A 86 -12.92 -4.07 0.86
C MET A 86 -13.61 -5.14 0.00
N LYS A 87 -13.48 -5.04 -1.31
CA LYS A 87 -14.00 -6.06 -2.22
C LYS A 87 -13.34 -7.40 -1.99
N TYR A 88 -12.01 -7.41 -1.85
CA TYR A 88 -11.26 -8.62 -1.58
C TYR A 88 -11.71 -9.27 -0.26
N MET A 89 -11.86 -8.45 0.79
CA MET A 89 -12.31 -8.96 2.09
C MET A 89 -13.71 -9.56 2.02
N GLN A 90 -14.63 -8.93 1.28
CA GLN A 90 -15.98 -9.47 1.08
C GLN A 90 -15.93 -10.81 0.36
N GLU A 91 -15.10 -10.93 -0.68
CA GLU A 91 -14.96 -12.17 -1.44
C GLU A 91 -14.37 -13.30 -0.59
N GLN A 92 -13.56 -12.96 0.41
CA GLN A 92 -12.98 -13.93 1.34
C GLN A 92 -13.85 -14.21 2.56
N GLY A 93 -15.02 -13.56 2.67
CA GLY A 93 -15.91 -13.74 3.82
C GLY A 93 -15.39 -13.06 5.08
N MET A 94 -14.52 -12.08 4.96
CA MET A 94 -13.97 -11.33 6.09
C MET A 94 -14.85 -10.15 6.45
N ASP A 95 -14.81 -9.72 7.73
CA ASP A 95 -15.48 -8.50 8.14
C ASP A 95 -14.84 -7.29 7.46
N VAL A 96 -15.69 -6.44 6.87
CA VAL A 96 -15.21 -5.24 6.18
C VAL A 96 -15.17 -4.09 7.17
N PRO A 97 -14.00 -3.46 7.40
CA PRO A 97 -13.91 -2.33 8.30
C PRO A 97 -14.56 -1.08 7.72
N ALA A 98 -14.86 -0.11 8.58
CA ALA A 98 -15.31 1.20 8.12
C ALA A 98 -14.21 1.87 7.29
N ALA A 99 -14.61 2.63 6.26
CA ALA A 99 -13.65 3.35 5.45
C ALA A 99 -12.89 4.38 6.31
N PRO A 100 -11.56 4.50 6.13
CA PRO A 100 -10.80 5.50 6.88
C PRO A 100 -11.17 6.91 6.43
N ARG A 101 -11.01 7.87 7.35
CA ARG A 101 -11.24 9.27 7.02
C ARG A 101 -10.13 9.76 6.07
N PRO A 102 -10.44 10.66 5.13
CA PRO A 102 -9.40 11.29 4.32
C PRO A 102 -8.38 12.02 5.21
N SER A 103 -7.12 12.04 4.77
CA SER A 103 -6.04 12.68 5.52
C SER A 103 -6.35 14.15 5.85
N SER A 104 -7.04 14.84 4.96
CA SER A 104 -7.40 16.25 5.14
C SER A 104 -8.35 16.48 6.32
N GLN A 105 -9.01 15.45 6.83
CA GLN A 105 -9.93 15.55 7.96
C GLN A 105 -9.29 15.14 9.28
N LEU A 106 -8.10 14.55 9.28
CA LEU A 106 -7.50 14.03 10.48
C LEU A 106 -6.93 15.11 11.40
N GLY A 107 -6.72 16.32 10.91
CA GLY A 107 -6.18 17.42 11.67
C GLY A 107 -7.21 18.45 12.11
N GLU A 108 -8.48 18.15 12.01
CA GLU A 108 -9.56 19.14 12.30
C GLU A 108 -10.09 19.08 13.73
N ASP A 109 -9.55 18.27 14.55
CA ASP A 109 -10.01 18.12 15.95
C ASP A 109 -9.34 19.08 16.89
#